data_f21b4f4abd40b1d6033a9cbd4eb87803
#
_entry.id   f21b4f4abd40b1d6033a9cbd4eb87803
#
_cell.length_a   1.000
_cell.length_b   1.000
_cell.length_c   1.000
_cell.angle_alpha   90.00
_cell.angle_beta   90.00
_cell.angle_gamma   90.00
#
_symmetry.space_group_name_H-M   'P 1'
#
loop_
_entity.id
_entity.type
_entity.pdbx_description
1 polymer ?
#
loop_
_entity_poly.entity_id
_entity_poly.type
_entity_poly.pdbx_seq_one_letter_code
_entity_poly.pdbx_strand_id
1 'polypeptide(L)'
;MKALPLRGEHLQAFRKALLWWYSVHARDLPWRRTRDPYKIWVSEIMLQQTRVASMTRVYRAFIAIYPTVPALALAGEDEILARWSGLGYYKRARKLHEAARLIMDSHHGKMPQTYLDLLKLPGVGKYTAGAVASIAFGEPVAVVDGNVERVIMRLMGATTVNAQMRKRIDVMAQRLLAPEEAGTFNQAMMELGAMLCHPRQPACIQCPVREFCRTQGEHPTVVRPRTNKVNIAYQVLRRSKKNPPQVLLLRRPTDAAQMSGMWELPLADPVQMHRQHPVWRTMHTITHTQYMVTVYDGGVAEEELQSEGREICWANGIALQDLPLTGVTRKILMHLQMMPRPLDGTADPSNSHLLPAPVAHGPQPSPYGQRRNVANVDAGEE
;
A
#
# COMPACT_ATOMS: atom_id res chain seq x y z
N MET A 1 -25.82 -26.00 4.00
CA MET A 1 -25.58 -26.72 2.72
C MET A 1 -24.14 -27.19 2.70
N LYS A 2 -23.85 -28.42 2.22
CA LYS A 2 -22.46 -28.84 1.97
C LYS A 2 -21.90 -28.09 0.77
N ALA A 3 -20.65 -27.59 0.89
CA ALA A 3 -19.98 -26.91 -0.23
C ALA A 3 -19.78 -27.87 -1.42
N LEU A 4 -19.99 -27.37 -2.64
CA LEU A 4 -19.77 -28.13 -3.85
C LEU A 4 -18.29 -28.48 -4.05
N PRO A 5 -17.96 -29.67 -4.56
CA PRO A 5 -16.58 -30.07 -4.76
C PRO A 5 -15.97 -29.30 -5.96
N LEU A 6 -14.76 -28.79 -5.80
CA LEU A 6 -14.03 -28.05 -6.83
C LEU A 6 -13.39 -29.05 -7.86
N ARG A 7 -14.23 -29.77 -8.60
CA ARG A 7 -13.82 -30.75 -9.62
C ARG A 7 -14.79 -30.75 -10.80
N GLY A 8 -14.34 -31.17 -11.98
CA GLY A 8 -15.16 -31.32 -13.18
C GLY A 8 -16.01 -30.07 -13.45
N GLU A 9 -17.30 -30.25 -13.67
CA GLU A 9 -18.25 -29.17 -13.97
C GLU A 9 -18.32 -28.10 -12.86
N HIS A 10 -18.22 -28.49 -11.60
CA HIS A 10 -18.21 -27.54 -10.49
C HIS A 10 -16.97 -26.62 -10.51
N LEU A 11 -15.81 -27.11 -10.98
CA LEU A 11 -14.64 -26.27 -11.16
C LEU A 11 -14.86 -25.24 -12.28
N GLN A 12 -15.49 -25.66 -13.38
CA GLN A 12 -15.84 -24.72 -14.46
C GLN A 12 -16.89 -23.70 -14.01
N ALA A 13 -17.89 -24.13 -13.26
CA ALA A 13 -18.87 -23.23 -12.67
C ALA A 13 -18.24 -22.21 -11.72
N PHE A 14 -17.28 -22.63 -10.87
CA PHE A 14 -16.49 -21.74 -10.02
C PHE A 14 -15.75 -20.68 -10.84
N ARG A 15 -15.02 -21.10 -11.89
CA ARG A 15 -14.26 -20.20 -12.77
C ARG A 15 -15.18 -19.18 -13.44
N LYS A 16 -16.27 -19.66 -14.02
CA LYS A 16 -17.28 -18.81 -14.70
C LYS A 16 -17.90 -17.79 -13.75
N ALA A 17 -18.32 -18.21 -12.57
CA ALA A 17 -18.93 -17.32 -11.58
C ALA A 17 -17.94 -16.23 -11.10
N LEU A 18 -16.68 -16.60 -10.84
CA LEU A 18 -15.67 -15.66 -10.41
C LEU A 18 -15.29 -14.66 -11.51
N LEU A 19 -15.05 -15.12 -12.73
CA LEU A 19 -14.69 -14.27 -13.87
C LEU A 19 -15.83 -13.33 -14.26
N TRP A 20 -17.07 -13.81 -14.27
CA TRP A 20 -18.23 -12.97 -14.51
C TRP A 20 -18.37 -11.88 -13.45
N TRP A 21 -18.26 -12.24 -12.17
CA TRP A 21 -18.30 -11.25 -11.09
C TRP A 21 -17.19 -10.19 -11.25
N TYR A 22 -15.98 -10.63 -11.58
CA TYR A 22 -14.85 -9.72 -11.76
C TYR A 22 -15.07 -8.77 -12.94
N SER A 23 -15.63 -9.23 -14.05
CA SER A 23 -15.92 -8.38 -15.22
C SER A 23 -16.88 -7.22 -14.91
N VAL A 24 -17.78 -7.42 -13.92
CA VAL A 24 -18.80 -6.41 -13.54
C VAL A 24 -18.32 -5.52 -12.38
N HIS A 25 -17.55 -6.08 -11.43
CA HIS A 25 -17.26 -5.41 -10.16
C HIS A 25 -15.77 -5.02 -9.97
N ALA A 26 -14.91 -5.32 -10.94
CA ALA A 26 -13.49 -4.98 -10.83
C ALA A 26 -13.30 -3.47 -10.62
N ARG A 27 -12.51 -3.09 -9.61
CA ARG A 27 -12.12 -1.68 -9.42
C ARG A 27 -11.33 -1.20 -10.62
N ASP A 28 -11.63 0.01 -11.09
CA ASP A 28 -10.91 0.64 -12.17
C ASP A 28 -9.57 1.20 -11.65
N LEU A 29 -8.50 0.46 -11.87
CA LEU A 29 -7.15 0.78 -11.40
C LEU A 29 -6.21 1.00 -12.58
N PRO A 30 -5.32 2.01 -12.56
CA PRO A 30 -4.47 2.36 -13.70
C PRO A 30 -3.68 1.20 -14.28
N TRP A 31 -3.14 0.32 -13.43
CA TRP A 31 -2.35 -0.83 -13.82
C TRP A 31 -3.17 -2.01 -14.36
N ARG A 32 -4.49 -1.96 -14.25
CA ARG A 32 -5.42 -2.95 -14.86
C ARG A 32 -5.83 -2.60 -16.28
N ARG A 33 -5.57 -1.34 -16.70
CA ARG A 33 -5.88 -0.84 -18.05
C ARG A 33 -4.77 -1.15 -19.07
N THR A 34 -3.73 -1.87 -18.67
CA THR A 34 -2.56 -2.15 -19.51
C THR A 34 -2.10 -3.59 -19.38
N ARG A 35 -1.45 -4.10 -20.41
CA ARG A 35 -0.69 -5.36 -20.40
C ARG A 35 0.82 -5.12 -20.49
N ASP A 36 1.28 -3.89 -20.37
CA ASP A 36 2.68 -3.54 -20.33
C ASP A 36 3.35 -4.18 -19.10
N PRO A 37 4.28 -5.14 -19.29
CA PRO A 37 4.89 -5.89 -18.19
C PRO A 37 5.67 -5.00 -17.21
N TYR A 38 6.27 -3.92 -17.71
CA TYR A 38 6.97 -2.96 -16.84
C TYR A 38 5.98 -2.24 -15.90
N LYS A 39 4.89 -1.74 -16.43
CA LYS A 39 3.86 -1.02 -15.64
C LYS A 39 3.19 -1.92 -14.63
N ILE A 40 2.91 -3.18 -15.01
CA ILE A 40 2.39 -4.21 -14.11
C ILE A 40 3.41 -4.52 -13.02
N TRP A 41 4.68 -4.77 -13.37
CA TRP A 41 5.73 -5.05 -12.42
C TRP A 41 5.90 -3.93 -11.37
N VAL A 42 5.98 -2.67 -11.80
CA VAL A 42 6.06 -1.51 -10.89
C VAL A 42 4.86 -1.49 -9.94
N SER A 43 3.65 -1.70 -10.46
CA SER A 43 2.43 -1.72 -9.62
C SER A 43 2.47 -2.83 -8.58
N GLU A 44 2.90 -4.05 -8.96
CA GLU A 44 2.96 -5.19 -8.04
C GLU A 44 4.00 -4.99 -6.93
N ILE A 45 5.14 -4.38 -7.25
CA ILE A 45 6.13 -4.03 -6.23
C ILE A 45 5.59 -2.91 -5.31
N MET A 46 4.90 -1.92 -5.84
CA MET A 46 4.30 -0.83 -5.03
C MET A 46 3.17 -1.31 -4.14
N LEU A 47 2.38 -2.30 -4.57
CA LEU A 47 1.26 -2.87 -3.81
C LEU A 47 1.69 -3.74 -2.62
N GLN A 48 2.94 -4.23 -2.60
CA GLN A 48 3.43 -5.01 -1.46
C GLN A 48 3.29 -4.22 -0.16
N GLN A 49 2.42 -4.67 0.75
CA GLN A 49 2.17 -4.04 2.07
C GLN A 49 1.73 -2.56 1.99
N THR A 50 1.18 -2.13 0.87
CA THR A 50 0.69 -0.76 0.66
C THR A 50 -0.79 -0.79 0.27
N ARG A 51 -1.58 0.14 0.81
CA ARG A 51 -3.00 0.27 0.46
C ARG A 51 -3.15 0.87 -0.95
N VAL A 52 -4.10 0.36 -1.72
CA VAL A 52 -4.40 0.81 -3.09
C VAL A 52 -4.62 2.33 -3.17
N ALA A 53 -5.40 2.90 -2.25
CA ALA A 53 -5.69 4.34 -2.22
C ALA A 53 -4.43 5.20 -2.12
N SER A 54 -3.49 4.82 -1.23
CA SER A 54 -2.22 5.56 -1.04
C SER A 54 -1.29 5.39 -2.24
N MET A 55 -1.33 4.23 -2.90
CA MET A 55 -0.41 3.86 -3.97
C MET A 55 -0.78 4.49 -5.31
N THR A 56 -2.07 4.61 -5.64
CA THR A 56 -2.53 5.00 -6.98
C THR A 56 -1.93 6.33 -7.47
N ARG A 57 -1.85 7.33 -6.60
CA ARG A 57 -1.26 8.63 -6.92
C ARG A 57 0.24 8.53 -7.17
N VAL A 58 0.95 7.85 -6.26
CA VAL A 58 2.42 7.67 -6.37
C VAL A 58 2.76 6.90 -7.63
N TYR A 59 2.01 5.85 -7.95
CA TYR A 59 2.18 5.07 -9.18
C TYR A 59 2.05 5.93 -10.43
N ARG A 60 0.99 6.75 -10.54
CA ARG A 60 0.80 7.63 -11.70
C ARG A 60 1.96 8.59 -11.88
N ALA A 61 2.39 9.24 -10.80
CA ALA A 61 3.53 10.16 -10.84
C ALA A 61 4.84 9.44 -11.19
N PHE A 62 5.06 8.25 -10.63
CA PHE A 62 6.26 7.45 -10.87
C PHE A 62 6.34 6.98 -12.32
N ILE A 63 5.25 6.45 -12.90
CA ILE A 63 5.22 6.02 -14.30
C ILE A 63 5.32 7.20 -15.27
N ALA A 64 4.84 8.38 -14.90
CA ALA A 64 5.02 9.59 -15.73
C ALA A 64 6.50 10.02 -15.83
N ILE A 65 7.27 9.87 -14.73
CA ILE A 65 8.69 10.22 -14.69
C ILE A 65 9.56 9.09 -15.27
N TYR A 66 9.25 7.85 -14.92
CA TYR A 66 9.98 6.64 -15.35
C TYR A 66 9.04 5.73 -16.17
N PRO A 67 8.77 6.08 -17.45
CA PRO A 67 7.79 5.33 -18.25
C PRO A 67 8.27 3.97 -18.73
N THR A 68 9.57 3.69 -18.64
CA THR A 68 10.20 2.47 -19.18
C THR A 68 11.32 1.97 -18.28
N VAL A 69 11.74 0.70 -18.48
CA VAL A 69 12.88 0.11 -17.78
C VAL A 69 14.15 0.95 -17.94
N PRO A 70 14.54 1.41 -19.16
CA PRO A 70 15.72 2.27 -19.33
C PRO A 70 15.63 3.57 -18.52
N ALA A 71 14.48 4.24 -18.54
CA ALA A 71 14.29 5.48 -17.79
C ALA A 71 14.48 5.26 -16.26
N LEU A 72 13.97 4.14 -15.73
CA LEU A 72 14.16 3.78 -14.34
C LEU A 72 15.60 3.38 -14.02
N ALA A 73 16.26 2.62 -14.90
CA ALA A 73 17.63 2.12 -14.67
C ALA A 73 18.67 3.27 -14.66
N LEU A 74 18.45 4.32 -15.46
CA LEU A 74 19.34 5.48 -15.57
C LEU A 74 19.15 6.51 -14.45
N ALA A 75 18.03 6.45 -13.72
CA ALA A 75 17.75 7.39 -12.64
C ALA A 75 18.71 7.24 -11.46
N GLY A 76 18.89 8.31 -10.68
CA GLY A 76 19.63 8.28 -9.44
C GLY A 76 18.84 7.55 -8.32
N GLU A 77 19.53 6.79 -7.46
CA GLU A 77 18.86 6.09 -6.35
C GLU A 77 18.11 7.07 -5.43
N ASP A 78 18.74 8.17 -5.07
CA ASP A 78 18.13 9.18 -4.18
C ASP A 78 16.85 9.78 -4.79
N GLU A 79 16.85 10.03 -6.11
CA GLU A 79 15.68 10.51 -6.84
C GLU A 79 14.54 9.48 -6.79
N ILE A 80 14.83 8.21 -7.06
CA ILE A 80 13.83 7.13 -6.99
C ILE A 80 13.25 7.02 -5.57
N LEU A 81 14.08 7.09 -4.54
CA LEU A 81 13.65 7.02 -3.15
C LEU A 81 12.78 8.23 -2.76
N ALA A 82 13.10 9.42 -3.27
CA ALA A 82 12.28 10.63 -3.07
C ALA A 82 10.88 10.46 -3.70
N ARG A 83 10.81 9.95 -4.95
CA ARG A 83 9.54 9.68 -5.66
C ARG A 83 8.76 8.50 -5.05
N TRP A 84 9.42 7.59 -4.33
CA TRP A 84 8.78 6.49 -3.60
C TRP A 84 8.17 6.91 -2.27
N SER A 85 8.38 8.16 -1.87
CA SER A 85 7.96 8.67 -0.57
C SER A 85 6.46 8.50 -0.32
N GLY A 86 6.12 8.08 0.90
CA GLY A 86 4.75 7.78 1.31
C GLY A 86 4.33 6.31 1.17
N LEU A 87 5.08 5.48 0.42
CA LEU A 87 4.80 4.04 0.31
C LEU A 87 5.49 3.21 1.38
N GLY A 88 6.55 3.75 2.03
CA GLY A 88 7.37 3.00 2.99
C GLY A 88 8.13 1.83 2.37
N TYR A 89 8.75 1.01 3.22
CA TYR A 89 9.49 -0.19 2.76
C TYR A 89 10.46 0.12 1.59
N TYR A 90 11.30 1.13 1.73
CA TYR A 90 12.18 1.67 0.69
C TYR A 90 13.15 0.65 0.07
N LYS A 91 13.41 -0.46 0.78
CA LYS A 91 14.16 -1.60 0.21
C LYS A 91 13.52 -2.14 -1.07
N ARG A 92 12.18 -2.00 -1.24
CA ARG A 92 11.49 -2.38 -2.48
C ARG A 92 11.89 -1.48 -3.64
N ALA A 93 11.97 -0.17 -3.42
CA ALA A 93 12.40 0.79 -4.44
C ALA A 93 13.84 0.52 -4.89
N ARG A 94 14.75 0.23 -3.94
CA ARG A 94 16.13 -0.14 -4.27
C ARG A 94 16.19 -1.44 -5.10
N LYS A 95 15.44 -2.46 -4.68
CA LYS A 95 15.41 -3.73 -5.43
C LYS A 95 14.76 -3.58 -6.79
N LEU A 96 13.75 -2.72 -6.93
CA LEU A 96 13.15 -2.37 -8.22
C LEU A 96 14.19 -1.70 -9.14
N HIS A 97 14.98 -0.76 -8.63
CA HIS A 97 16.04 -0.09 -9.36
C HIS A 97 17.18 -1.03 -9.75
N GLU A 98 17.66 -1.86 -8.80
CA GLU A 98 18.66 -2.91 -9.05
C GLU A 98 18.19 -3.86 -10.16
N ALA A 99 16.94 -4.30 -10.10
CA ALA A 99 16.36 -5.17 -11.13
C ALA A 99 16.24 -4.46 -12.49
N ALA A 100 15.90 -3.17 -12.52
CA ALA A 100 15.87 -2.43 -13.77
C ALA A 100 17.25 -2.36 -14.44
N ARG A 101 18.32 -2.15 -13.68
CA ARG A 101 19.69 -2.20 -14.19
C ARG A 101 20.04 -3.59 -14.70
N LEU A 102 19.72 -4.64 -13.95
CA LEU A 102 19.95 -6.01 -14.41
C LEU A 102 19.21 -6.33 -15.72
N ILE A 103 17.98 -5.81 -15.89
CA ILE A 103 17.23 -5.98 -17.14
C ILE A 103 17.92 -5.24 -18.30
N MET A 104 18.52 -4.07 -18.05
CA MET A 104 19.35 -3.40 -19.08
C MET A 104 20.53 -4.24 -19.49
N ASP A 105 21.28 -4.76 -18.52
CA ASP A 105 22.52 -5.48 -18.75
C ASP A 105 22.29 -6.86 -19.39
N SER A 106 21.31 -7.61 -18.90
CA SER A 106 21.12 -9.02 -19.26
C SER A 106 20.01 -9.27 -20.27
N HIS A 107 19.07 -8.30 -20.43
CA HIS A 107 17.88 -8.46 -21.29
C HIS A 107 17.69 -7.28 -22.26
N HIS A 108 18.72 -6.43 -22.46
CA HIS A 108 18.70 -5.29 -23.38
C HIS A 108 17.49 -4.35 -23.15
N GLY A 109 17.12 -4.14 -21.89
CA GLY A 109 16.01 -3.28 -21.50
C GLY A 109 14.60 -3.86 -21.70
N LYS A 110 14.49 -5.12 -22.14
CA LYS A 110 13.21 -5.81 -22.33
C LYS A 110 12.87 -6.68 -21.11
N MET A 111 11.65 -6.58 -20.63
CA MET A 111 11.18 -7.41 -19.50
C MET A 111 11.28 -8.90 -19.85
N PRO A 112 11.81 -9.74 -18.93
CA PRO A 112 11.72 -11.19 -19.07
C PRO A 112 10.27 -11.64 -19.18
N GLN A 113 9.99 -12.66 -20.00
CA GLN A 113 8.63 -13.04 -20.33
C GLN A 113 8.13 -14.26 -19.56
N THR A 114 9.05 -15.08 -19.02
CA THR A 114 8.67 -16.31 -18.32
C THR A 114 8.69 -16.11 -16.79
N TYR A 115 7.86 -16.86 -16.10
CA TYR A 115 7.86 -16.91 -14.62
C TYR A 115 9.25 -17.21 -14.06
N LEU A 116 9.97 -18.16 -14.66
CA LEU A 116 11.29 -18.57 -14.19
C LEU A 116 12.35 -17.48 -14.36
N ASP A 117 12.30 -16.71 -15.45
CA ASP A 117 13.25 -15.62 -15.67
C ASP A 117 12.92 -14.41 -14.80
N LEU A 118 11.63 -14.11 -14.60
CA LEU A 118 11.20 -13.07 -13.68
C LEU A 118 11.65 -13.34 -12.24
N LEU A 119 11.67 -14.60 -11.79
CA LEU A 119 12.15 -14.98 -10.46
C LEU A 119 13.63 -14.67 -10.22
N LYS A 120 14.45 -14.53 -11.28
CA LYS A 120 15.87 -14.20 -11.17
C LYS A 120 16.12 -12.73 -10.84
N LEU A 121 15.10 -11.87 -11.01
CA LEU A 121 15.21 -10.44 -10.78
C LEU A 121 15.27 -10.10 -9.28
N PRO A 122 16.14 -9.18 -8.86
CA PRO A 122 16.20 -8.69 -7.49
C PRO A 122 14.85 -8.19 -6.98
N GLY A 123 14.42 -8.67 -5.82
CA GLY A 123 13.17 -8.26 -5.18
C GLY A 123 11.89 -8.85 -5.81
N VAL A 124 12.01 -9.69 -6.83
CA VAL A 124 10.89 -10.40 -7.45
C VAL A 124 10.78 -11.80 -6.84
N GLY A 125 9.74 -12.00 -6.03
CA GLY A 125 9.40 -13.30 -5.48
C GLY A 125 8.34 -14.04 -6.31
N LYS A 126 7.97 -15.25 -5.88
CA LYS A 126 6.96 -16.11 -6.53
C LYS A 126 5.68 -15.37 -6.89
N TYR A 127 5.17 -14.56 -5.96
CA TYR A 127 3.97 -13.75 -6.18
C TYR A 127 4.16 -12.78 -7.34
N THR A 128 5.17 -11.91 -7.27
CA THR A 128 5.38 -10.86 -8.29
C THR A 128 5.70 -11.47 -9.65
N ALA A 129 6.54 -12.53 -9.70
CA ALA A 129 6.84 -13.23 -10.94
C ALA A 129 5.57 -13.82 -11.58
N GLY A 130 4.74 -14.50 -10.78
CA GLY A 130 3.47 -15.07 -11.25
C GLY A 130 2.48 -14.01 -11.70
N ALA A 131 2.38 -12.89 -10.99
CA ALA A 131 1.49 -11.79 -11.38
C ALA A 131 1.92 -11.19 -12.73
N VAL A 132 3.20 -10.84 -12.91
CA VAL A 132 3.69 -10.31 -14.18
C VAL A 132 3.57 -11.34 -15.30
N ALA A 133 3.99 -12.58 -15.09
CA ALA A 133 3.93 -13.64 -16.10
C ALA A 133 2.49 -13.91 -16.57
N SER A 134 1.54 -13.99 -15.65
CA SER A 134 0.14 -14.28 -15.99
C SER A 134 -0.58 -13.09 -16.58
N ILE A 135 -0.41 -11.88 -16.01
CA ILE A 135 -1.18 -10.70 -16.42
C ILE A 135 -0.65 -10.12 -17.73
N ALA A 136 0.69 -10.01 -17.87
CA ALA A 136 1.30 -9.43 -19.07
C ALA A 136 1.44 -10.42 -20.22
N PHE A 137 1.82 -11.66 -19.92
CA PHE A 137 2.20 -12.64 -20.93
C PHE A 137 1.24 -13.83 -21.04
N GLY A 138 0.24 -13.93 -20.17
CA GLY A 138 -0.76 -15.00 -20.21
C GLY A 138 -0.23 -16.35 -19.73
N GLU A 139 0.95 -16.42 -19.11
CA GLU A 139 1.48 -17.68 -18.60
C GLU A 139 0.56 -18.28 -17.54
N PRO A 140 0.19 -19.59 -17.63
CA PRO A 140 -0.81 -20.18 -16.75
C PRO A 140 -0.24 -20.52 -15.36
N VAL A 141 0.23 -19.52 -14.65
CA VAL A 141 0.79 -19.59 -13.30
C VAL A 141 -0.17 -18.94 -12.30
N ALA A 142 -0.54 -19.68 -11.26
CA ALA A 142 -1.38 -19.15 -10.19
C ALA A 142 -0.59 -18.23 -9.26
N VAL A 143 -1.30 -17.20 -8.75
CA VAL A 143 -0.74 -16.19 -7.84
C VAL A 143 -1.40 -16.31 -6.46
N VAL A 144 -0.58 -16.35 -5.42
CA VAL A 144 -1.06 -16.42 -4.03
C VAL A 144 -0.47 -15.25 -3.22
N ASP A 145 -1.30 -14.22 -2.97
CA ASP A 145 -1.05 -13.19 -1.97
C ASP A 145 -1.80 -13.49 -0.67
N GLY A 146 -1.73 -12.62 0.32
CA GLY A 146 -2.48 -12.81 1.57
C GLY A 146 -4.01 -12.81 1.40
N ASN A 147 -4.55 -12.18 0.35
CA ASN A 147 -5.97 -12.22 0.03
C ASN A 147 -6.36 -13.57 -0.56
N VAL A 148 -5.61 -14.04 -1.54
CA VAL A 148 -5.81 -15.33 -2.20
C VAL A 148 -5.60 -16.49 -1.21
N GLU A 149 -4.55 -16.42 -0.36
CA GLU A 149 -4.33 -17.40 0.72
C GLU A 149 -5.59 -17.52 1.59
N ARG A 150 -6.14 -16.41 2.04
CA ARG A 150 -7.36 -16.38 2.87
C ARG A 150 -8.58 -16.96 2.15
N VAL A 151 -8.78 -16.60 0.88
CA VAL A 151 -9.88 -17.12 0.06
C VAL A 151 -9.78 -18.64 -0.06
N ILE A 152 -8.62 -19.15 -0.45
CA ILE A 152 -8.39 -20.59 -0.64
C ILE A 152 -8.53 -21.36 0.68
N MET A 153 -8.02 -20.84 1.78
CA MET A 153 -8.21 -21.43 3.10
C MET A 153 -9.69 -21.60 3.42
N ARG A 154 -10.51 -20.57 3.18
CA ARG A 154 -11.95 -20.63 3.44
C ARG A 154 -12.67 -21.58 2.49
N LEU A 155 -12.27 -21.63 1.22
CA LEU A 155 -12.78 -22.62 0.26
C LEU A 155 -12.49 -24.06 0.74
N MET A 156 -11.31 -24.28 1.31
CA MET A 156 -10.89 -25.58 1.84
C MET A 156 -11.46 -25.90 3.23
N GLY A 157 -11.98 -24.92 3.97
CA GLY A 157 -12.38 -25.05 5.38
C GLY A 157 -11.18 -25.20 6.32
N ALA A 158 -10.00 -24.69 5.93
CA ALA A 158 -8.77 -24.76 6.74
C ALA A 158 -8.68 -23.55 7.68
N THR A 159 -8.34 -23.76 8.93
CA THR A 159 -8.29 -22.72 9.98
C THR A 159 -6.88 -22.35 10.41
N THR A 160 -5.88 -23.16 10.07
CA THR A 160 -4.49 -22.97 10.49
C THR A 160 -3.57 -22.98 9.27
N VAL A 161 -2.52 -22.14 9.30
CA VAL A 161 -1.49 -22.06 8.26
C VAL A 161 -0.16 -22.57 8.82
N ASN A 162 0.37 -23.62 8.22
CA ASN A 162 1.73 -24.11 8.40
C ASN A 162 2.39 -24.33 7.04
N ALA A 163 3.65 -24.74 7.00
CA ALA A 163 4.39 -24.96 5.75
C ALA A 163 3.69 -25.98 4.83
N GLN A 164 3.11 -27.05 5.37
CA GLN A 164 2.39 -28.06 4.59
C GLN A 164 1.07 -27.48 4.02
N MET A 165 0.35 -26.69 4.81
CA MET A 165 -0.86 -26.04 4.33
C MET A 165 -0.57 -25.03 3.21
N ARG A 166 0.53 -24.25 3.30
CA ARG A 166 0.94 -23.36 2.20
C ARG A 166 1.18 -24.10 0.90
N LYS A 167 1.88 -25.25 0.93
CA LYS A 167 2.03 -26.09 -0.26
C LYS A 167 0.68 -26.55 -0.83
N ARG A 168 -0.26 -26.90 0.04
CA ARG A 168 -1.63 -27.29 -0.38
C ARG A 168 -2.39 -26.12 -0.98
N ILE A 169 -2.20 -24.90 -0.46
CA ILE A 169 -2.79 -23.67 -1.01
C ILE A 169 -2.24 -23.40 -2.40
N ASP A 170 -0.90 -23.49 -2.60
CA ASP A 170 -0.28 -23.32 -3.91
C ASP A 170 -0.84 -24.31 -4.95
N VAL A 171 -0.93 -25.61 -4.57
CA VAL A 171 -1.52 -26.65 -5.42
C VAL A 171 -2.99 -26.37 -5.73
N MET A 172 -3.76 -25.90 -4.74
CA MET A 172 -5.16 -25.55 -4.94
C MET A 172 -5.31 -24.32 -5.82
N ALA A 173 -4.47 -23.29 -5.65
CA ALA A 173 -4.47 -22.10 -6.49
C ALA A 173 -4.23 -22.47 -7.95
N GLN A 174 -3.20 -23.29 -8.23
CA GLN A 174 -2.89 -23.75 -9.58
C GLN A 174 -4.03 -24.59 -10.18
N ARG A 175 -4.69 -25.41 -9.38
CA ARG A 175 -5.85 -26.21 -9.84
C ARG A 175 -7.06 -25.35 -10.14
N LEU A 176 -7.33 -24.31 -9.36
CA LEU A 176 -8.46 -23.40 -9.58
C LEU A 176 -8.26 -22.52 -10.82
N LEU A 177 -7.03 -22.21 -11.17
CA LEU A 177 -6.68 -21.31 -12.27
C LEU A 177 -7.42 -21.66 -13.55
N ALA A 178 -7.97 -20.64 -14.22
CA ALA A 178 -8.46 -20.73 -15.60
C ALA A 178 -7.27 -20.50 -16.56
N PRO A 179 -6.69 -21.53 -17.18
CA PRO A 179 -5.43 -21.39 -17.92
C PRO A 179 -5.51 -20.39 -19.08
N GLU A 180 -6.65 -20.35 -19.77
CA GLU A 180 -6.87 -19.47 -20.94
C GLU A 180 -7.01 -17.99 -20.54
N GLU A 181 -7.36 -17.73 -19.28
CA GLU A 181 -7.55 -16.39 -18.74
C GLU A 181 -6.74 -16.18 -17.43
N ALA A 182 -5.53 -16.72 -17.36
CA ALA A 182 -4.72 -16.80 -16.14
C ALA A 182 -4.57 -15.43 -15.44
N GLY A 183 -4.22 -14.40 -16.18
CA GLY A 183 -4.06 -13.05 -15.63
C GLY A 183 -5.35 -12.48 -15.07
N THR A 184 -6.46 -12.61 -15.78
CA THR A 184 -7.79 -12.16 -15.35
C THR A 184 -8.26 -12.93 -14.12
N PHE A 185 -8.06 -14.25 -14.12
CA PHE A 185 -8.42 -15.10 -12.99
C PHE A 185 -7.64 -14.77 -11.72
N ASN A 186 -6.33 -14.57 -11.84
CA ASN A 186 -5.49 -14.17 -10.72
C ASN A 186 -5.95 -12.82 -10.13
N GLN A 187 -6.21 -11.84 -10.99
CA GLN A 187 -6.76 -10.54 -10.55
C GLN A 187 -8.14 -10.70 -9.89
N ALA A 188 -9.01 -11.58 -10.40
CA ALA A 188 -10.32 -11.84 -9.83
C ALA A 188 -10.24 -12.46 -8.43
N MET A 189 -9.32 -13.41 -8.21
CA MET A 189 -9.07 -14.01 -6.90
C MET A 189 -8.58 -12.98 -5.88
N MET A 190 -7.61 -12.14 -6.27
CA MET A 190 -7.12 -11.05 -5.42
C MET A 190 -8.22 -10.05 -5.08
N GLU A 191 -9.05 -9.67 -6.08
CA GLU A 191 -10.15 -8.73 -5.92
C GLU A 191 -11.24 -9.28 -5.01
N LEU A 192 -11.61 -10.54 -5.17
CA LEU A 192 -12.55 -11.23 -4.29
C LEU A 192 -12.10 -11.16 -2.82
N GLY A 193 -10.80 -11.40 -2.57
CA GLY A 193 -10.22 -11.27 -1.24
C GLY A 193 -10.22 -9.85 -0.71
N ALA A 194 -9.99 -8.87 -1.58
CA ALA A 194 -9.93 -7.46 -1.20
C ALA A 194 -11.32 -6.85 -0.95
N MET A 195 -12.35 -7.25 -1.70
CA MET A 195 -13.67 -6.59 -1.72
C MET A 195 -14.76 -7.34 -0.94
N LEU A 196 -14.75 -8.66 -0.93
CA LEU A 196 -15.83 -9.46 -0.33
C LEU A 196 -15.32 -10.39 0.79
N CYS A 197 -14.25 -11.13 0.54
CA CYS A 197 -13.74 -12.11 1.49
C CYS A 197 -12.83 -11.47 2.53
N HIS A 198 -13.32 -10.45 3.24
CA HIS A 198 -12.55 -9.70 4.25
C HIS A 198 -12.07 -10.59 5.41
N PRO A 199 -10.98 -10.22 6.11
CA PRO A 199 -10.52 -10.95 7.30
C PRO A 199 -11.61 -11.06 8.38
N ARG A 200 -12.28 -9.95 8.66
CA ARG A 200 -13.43 -9.85 9.56
C ARG A 200 -14.68 -9.53 8.75
N GLN A 201 -15.83 -10.09 9.17
CA GLN A 201 -17.13 -9.82 8.54
C GLN A 201 -17.11 -9.97 7.01
N PRO A 202 -16.75 -11.15 6.47
CA PRO A 202 -16.77 -11.36 5.03
C PRO A 202 -18.20 -11.25 4.48
N ALA A 203 -18.36 -10.63 3.32
CA ALA A 203 -19.65 -10.43 2.66
C ALA A 203 -20.10 -11.72 1.93
N CYS A 204 -20.28 -12.83 2.67
CA CYS A 204 -20.53 -14.15 2.11
C CYS A 204 -21.84 -14.23 1.31
N ILE A 205 -22.86 -13.42 1.60
CA ILE A 205 -24.14 -13.39 0.87
C ILE A 205 -23.93 -12.90 -0.56
N GLN A 206 -23.02 -11.96 -0.77
CA GLN A 206 -22.69 -11.36 -2.07
C GLN A 206 -21.59 -12.13 -2.83
N CYS A 207 -20.99 -13.16 -2.20
CA CYS A 207 -19.85 -13.87 -2.76
C CYS A 207 -20.25 -14.75 -3.95
N PRO A 208 -19.67 -14.56 -5.14
CA PRO A 208 -20.03 -15.31 -6.35
C PRO A 208 -19.69 -16.80 -6.26
N VAL A 209 -18.78 -17.16 -5.37
CA VAL A 209 -18.30 -18.53 -5.19
C VAL A 209 -18.70 -19.13 -3.83
N ARG A 210 -19.76 -18.59 -3.22
CA ARG A 210 -20.24 -19.00 -1.90
C ARG A 210 -20.56 -20.49 -1.82
N GLU A 211 -21.20 -21.05 -2.82
CA GLU A 211 -21.63 -22.45 -2.87
C GLU A 211 -20.45 -23.45 -2.84
N PHE A 212 -19.26 -23.01 -3.26
CA PHE A 212 -18.04 -23.80 -3.24
C PHE A 212 -17.24 -23.63 -1.93
N CYS A 213 -17.66 -22.70 -1.05
CA CYS A 213 -16.92 -22.34 0.15
C CYS A 213 -17.35 -23.18 1.36
N ARG A 214 -16.40 -23.85 2.00
CA ARG A 214 -16.66 -24.68 3.18
C ARG A 214 -16.82 -23.89 4.47
N THR A 215 -16.22 -22.70 4.57
CA THR A 215 -16.25 -21.88 5.79
C THR A 215 -17.49 -20.99 5.85
N GLN A 216 -17.82 -20.28 4.77
CA GLN A 216 -18.92 -19.30 4.68
C GLN A 216 -19.00 -18.36 5.90
N GLY A 217 -17.86 -17.82 6.33
CA GLY A 217 -17.75 -16.98 7.54
C GLY A 217 -16.32 -16.56 7.84
N GLU A 218 -16.10 -16.12 9.08
CA GLU A 218 -14.78 -15.73 9.58
C GLU A 218 -13.95 -16.96 9.92
N HIS A 219 -12.63 -16.82 9.76
CA HIS A 219 -11.68 -17.71 10.41
C HIS A 219 -11.38 -17.21 11.83
N PRO A 220 -10.92 -18.09 12.74
CA PRO A 220 -10.34 -17.65 13.99
C PRO A 220 -9.25 -16.60 13.73
N THR A 221 -9.35 -15.48 14.39
CA THR A 221 -8.42 -14.36 14.17
C THR A 221 -7.09 -14.69 14.84
N VAL A 222 -6.00 -14.65 14.08
CA VAL A 222 -4.66 -14.73 14.68
C VAL A 222 -4.45 -13.49 15.54
N VAL A 223 -4.08 -13.70 16.80
CA VAL A 223 -3.76 -12.61 17.74
C VAL A 223 -2.56 -11.85 17.20
N ARG A 224 -2.72 -10.55 16.94
CA ARG A 224 -1.61 -9.71 16.52
C ARG A 224 -0.58 -9.60 17.64
N PRO A 225 0.73 -9.66 17.34
CA PRO A 225 1.75 -9.41 18.35
C PRO A 225 1.59 -8.00 18.93
N ARG A 226 1.95 -7.83 20.20
CA ARG A 226 1.94 -6.53 20.88
C ARG A 226 2.85 -5.56 20.13
N THR A 227 2.39 -4.33 19.94
CA THR A 227 3.17 -3.25 19.35
C THR A 227 4.18 -2.75 20.38
N ASN A 228 5.47 -2.74 20.05
CA ASN A 228 6.49 -2.13 20.87
C ASN A 228 6.36 -0.60 20.80
N LYS A 229 6.49 0.08 21.95
CA LYS A 229 6.49 1.55 22.02
C LYS A 229 7.89 2.04 22.25
N VAL A 230 8.34 3.02 21.46
CA VAL A 230 9.66 3.65 21.55
C VAL A 230 9.47 5.15 21.56
N ASN A 231 10.08 5.84 22.52
CA ASN A 231 10.13 7.30 22.53
C ASN A 231 11.30 7.77 21.69
N ILE A 232 11.10 8.77 20.84
CA ILE A 232 12.13 9.39 20.03
C ILE A 232 11.92 10.89 19.99
N ALA A 233 12.99 11.65 20.08
CA ALA A 233 12.93 13.10 20.03
C ALA A 233 13.75 13.62 18.86
N TYR A 234 13.22 14.62 18.17
CA TYR A 234 13.88 15.34 17.07
C TYR A 234 13.98 16.82 17.40
N GLN A 235 15.02 17.45 16.88
CA GLN A 235 15.16 18.91 16.91
C GLN A 235 15.16 19.47 15.49
N VAL A 236 14.56 20.66 15.32
CA VAL A 236 14.54 21.38 14.06
C VAL A 236 15.50 22.55 14.14
N LEU A 237 16.66 22.38 13.51
CA LEU A 237 17.68 23.42 13.42
C LEU A 237 17.51 24.17 12.10
N ARG A 238 17.54 25.51 12.14
CA ARG A 238 17.33 26.37 10.99
C ARG A 238 18.55 27.23 10.71
N ARG A 239 18.76 27.59 9.45
CA ARG A 239 19.73 28.61 9.04
C ARG A 239 18.97 29.88 8.65
N SER A 240 19.13 30.93 9.47
CA SER A 240 18.30 32.13 9.45
C SER A 240 18.55 33.09 8.27
N LYS A 241 19.71 33.03 7.62
CA LYS A 241 20.13 34.04 6.62
C LYS A 241 19.47 33.94 5.25
N LYS A 242 18.58 32.94 5.04
CA LYS A 242 17.87 32.73 3.75
C LYS A 242 16.36 32.69 3.98
N ASN A 243 15.61 33.30 3.08
CA ASN A 243 14.16 33.21 3.03
C ASN A 243 13.75 32.47 1.75
N PRO A 244 13.11 31.30 1.81
CA PRO A 244 12.67 30.57 3.00
C PRO A 244 13.84 29.95 3.79
N PRO A 245 13.69 29.77 5.12
CA PRO A 245 14.75 29.23 5.97
C PRO A 245 15.11 27.80 5.55
N GLN A 246 16.40 27.46 5.60
CA GLN A 246 16.86 26.09 5.38
C GLN A 246 16.83 25.32 6.70
N VAL A 247 16.52 24.04 6.62
CA VAL A 247 16.54 23.11 7.75
C VAL A 247 17.72 22.15 7.63
N LEU A 248 18.33 21.82 8.76
CA LEU A 248 19.40 20.85 8.85
C LEU A 248 18.85 19.43 8.74
N LEU A 249 19.47 18.64 7.90
CA LEU A 249 19.22 17.20 7.76
C LEU A 249 20.55 16.45 7.89
N LEU A 250 20.46 15.26 8.50
CA LEU A 250 21.56 14.32 8.61
C LEU A 250 21.25 13.07 7.80
N ARG A 251 22.22 12.57 7.04
CA ARG A 251 22.06 11.33 6.30
C ARG A 251 22.24 10.13 7.22
N ARG A 252 21.31 9.21 7.19
CA ARG A 252 21.44 7.94 7.92
C ARG A 252 22.54 7.09 7.31
N PRO A 253 23.30 6.35 8.14
CA PRO A 253 24.35 5.46 7.65
C PRO A 253 23.82 4.45 6.61
N THR A 254 24.67 4.05 5.69
CA THR A 254 24.31 3.10 4.62
C THR A 254 24.08 1.67 5.15
N ASP A 255 24.63 1.35 6.30
CA ASP A 255 24.44 0.10 7.04
C ASP A 255 23.28 0.13 8.04
N ALA A 256 22.58 1.26 8.18
CA ALA A 256 21.43 1.38 9.08
C ALA A 256 20.38 0.31 8.77
N ALA A 257 19.92 -0.40 9.81
CA ALA A 257 18.93 -1.48 9.68
C ALA A 257 17.60 -1.02 9.05
N GLN A 258 17.23 0.26 9.26
CA GLN A 258 16.02 0.85 8.71
C GLN A 258 16.34 2.18 8.04
N MET A 259 15.69 2.44 6.88
CA MET A 259 15.79 3.70 6.14
C MET A 259 17.24 4.13 5.87
N SER A 260 18.12 3.17 5.56
CA SER A 260 19.52 3.36 5.23
C SER A 260 19.67 4.45 4.15
N GLY A 261 20.66 5.35 4.31
CA GLY A 261 20.97 6.41 3.35
C GLY A 261 19.90 7.51 3.18
N MET A 262 18.81 7.47 3.93
CA MET A 262 17.78 8.51 3.90
C MET A 262 18.12 9.68 4.81
N TRP A 263 17.55 10.84 4.50
CA TRP A 263 17.74 12.06 5.29
C TRP A 263 16.72 12.15 6.43
N GLU A 264 17.19 12.55 7.60
CA GLU A 264 16.36 12.75 8.78
C GLU A 264 16.74 14.04 9.51
N LEU A 265 15.80 14.54 10.33
CA LEU A 265 16.11 15.60 11.28
C LEU A 265 17.10 15.09 12.35
N PRO A 266 17.97 15.95 12.92
CA PRO A 266 18.78 15.59 14.05
C PRO A 266 17.97 15.06 15.22
N LEU A 267 18.49 14.06 15.91
CA LEU A 267 17.91 13.61 17.17
C LEU A 267 18.16 14.65 18.25
N ALA A 268 17.14 14.89 19.05
CA ALA A 268 17.27 15.73 20.24
C ALA A 268 17.75 14.89 21.43
N ASP A 269 18.71 15.41 22.19
CA ASP A 269 19.08 14.84 23.48
C ASP A 269 17.98 15.20 24.51
N PRO A 270 17.26 14.22 25.07
CA PRO A 270 16.21 14.48 26.05
C PRO A 270 16.73 15.24 27.31
N VAL A 271 18.02 15.06 27.67
CA VAL A 271 18.62 15.72 28.83
C VAL A 271 18.83 17.21 28.55
N GLN A 272 19.33 17.56 27.35
CA GLN A 272 19.52 18.95 26.94
C GLN A 272 18.18 19.67 26.72
N MET A 273 17.15 18.96 26.28
CA MET A 273 15.83 19.48 25.98
C MET A 273 14.88 19.52 27.20
N HIS A 274 15.33 19.09 28.39
CA HIS A 274 14.49 18.99 29.59
C HIS A 274 13.80 20.31 30.00
N ARG A 275 14.41 21.44 29.64
CA ARG A 275 13.85 22.79 29.95
C ARG A 275 13.05 23.40 28.81
N GLN A 276 12.96 22.74 27.65
CA GLN A 276 12.25 23.26 26.49
C GLN A 276 10.87 22.63 26.35
N HIS A 277 9.89 23.44 25.96
CA HIS A 277 8.59 22.91 25.59
C HIS A 277 8.63 22.35 24.16
N PRO A 278 8.12 21.14 23.92
CA PRO A 278 8.06 20.59 22.58
C PRO A 278 7.08 21.39 21.72
N VAL A 279 7.48 21.65 20.47
CA VAL A 279 6.62 22.34 19.49
C VAL A 279 5.57 21.41 18.91
N TRP A 280 5.82 20.09 18.95
CA TRP A 280 4.85 19.10 18.50
C TRP A 280 5.10 17.71 19.09
N ARG A 281 4.01 16.95 19.23
CA ARG A 281 4.04 15.52 19.58
C ARG A 281 3.15 14.74 18.64
N THR A 282 3.61 13.58 18.20
CA THR A 282 2.84 12.72 17.31
C THR A 282 3.23 11.25 17.49
N MET A 283 2.46 10.37 16.91
CA MET A 283 2.79 8.95 16.82
C MET A 283 3.12 8.58 15.38
N HIS A 284 4.08 7.69 15.21
CA HIS A 284 4.43 7.12 13.92
C HIS A 284 4.68 5.62 14.06
N THR A 285 4.03 4.81 13.25
CA THR A 285 4.15 3.35 13.34
C THR A 285 4.95 2.83 12.15
N ILE A 286 5.99 2.06 12.44
CA ILE A 286 6.77 1.33 11.44
C ILE A 286 6.69 -0.15 11.81
N THR A 287 6.09 -0.96 10.93
CA THR A 287 5.84 -2.39 11.16
C THR A 287 5.14 -2.69 12.50
N HIS A 288 5.86 -3.15 13.49
CA HIS A 288 5.36 -3.51 14.83
C HIS A 288 5.83 -2.56 15.93
N THR A 289 6.48 -1.45 15.57
CA THR A 289 6.99 -0.46 16.53
C THR A 289 6.23 0.85 16.36
N GLN A 290 5.67 1.33 17.46
CA GLN A 290 5.02 2.62 17.57
C GLN A 290 5.98 3.63 18.19
N TYR A 291 6.41 4.59 17.40
CA TYR A 291 7.27 5.68 17.85
C TYR A 291 6.42 6.82 18.41
N MET A 292 6.67 7.16 19.67
CA MET A 292 6.14 8.35 20.32
C MET A 292 7.12 9.48 20.02
N VAL A 293 6.77 10.32 19.04
CA VAL A 293 7.68 11.34 18.50
C VAL A 293 7.45 12.66 19.21
N THR A 294 8.50 13.23 19.76
CA THR A 294 8.54 14.58 20.33
C THR A 294 9.44 15.46 19.48
N VAL A 295 8.98 16.67 19.15
CA VAL A 295 9.72 17.60 18.30
C VAL A 295 10.01 18.89 19.08
N TYR A 296 11.26 19.34 19.06
CA TYR A 296 11.71 20.56 19.68
C TYR A 296 12.18 21.57 18.64
N ASP A 297 12.04 22.85 18.94
CA ASP A 297 12.68 23.91 18.17
C ASP A 297 14.15 24.01 18.63
N GLY A 298 15.06 23.65 17.74
CA GLY A 298 16.51 23.70 18.02
C GLY A 298 17.12 25.09 17.77
N GLY A 299 16.30 26.09 17.39
CA GLY A 299 16.76 27.44 17.13
C GLY A 299 17.52 27.61 15.82
N VAL A 300 18.38 28.61 15.78
CA VAL A 300 19.24 28.94 14.64
C VAL A 300 20.66 28.40 14.91
N ALA A 301 21.15 27.56 14.01
CA ALA A 301 22.53 27.11 14.06
C ALA A 301 23.42 28.13 13.33
N GLU A 302 24.35 28.73 14.05
CA GLU A 302 25.30 29.73 13.52
C GLU A 302 26.64 29.13 13.12
N GLU A 303 27.01 27.94 13.62
CA GLU A 303 28.31 27.30 13.42
C GLU A 303 28.18 25.86 12.85
N GLU A 304 29.29 25.33 12.35
CA GLU A 304 29.41 23.96 11.86
C GLU A 304 29.11 22.95 12.99
N LEU A 305 27.95 22.35 12.91
CA LEU A 305 27.57 21.24 13.78
C LEU A 305 28.53 20.06 13.55
N GLN A 306 29.14 19.56 14.60
CA GLN A 306 29.86 18.31 14.55
C GLN A 306 28.87 17.17 14.21
N SER A 307 29.00 16.64 13.03
CA SER A 307 28.01 15.68 12.45
C SER A 307 28.27 14.24 12.88
N GLU A 308 29.14 13.98 13.83
CA GLU A 308 29.58 12.62 14.19
C GLU A 308 29.95 11.75 12.96
N GLY A 309 30.52 12.39 11.92
CA GLY A 309 30.91 11.72 10.68
C GLY A 309 29.73 11.47 9.71
N ARG A 310 28.53 11.98 10.00
CA ARG A 310 27.37 11.87 9.11
C ARG A 310 27.36 13.00 8.07
N GLU A 311 26.90 12.69 6.87
CA GLU A 311 26.67 13.69 5.81
C GLU A 311 25.60 14.68 6.22
N ILE A 312 25.84 15.98 6.00
CA ILE A 312 24.96 17.10 6.35
C ILE A 312 24.35 17.71 5.08
N CYS A 313 23.08 18.05 5.13
CA CYS A 313 22.40 18.81 4.10
C CYS A 313 21.56 19.94 4.71
N TRP A 314 21.69 21.15 4.17
CA TRP A 314 20.81 22.27 4.43
C TRP A 314 19.84 22.45 3.29
N ALA A 315 18.55 22.19 3.49
CA ALA A 315 17.54 22.24 2.44
C ALA A 315 16.34 23.10 2.83
N ASN A 316 15.69 23.70 1.85
CA ASN A 316 14.44 24.45 2.00
C ASN A 316 13.27 23.74 1.29
N GLY A 317 12.07 24.34 1.35
CA GLY A 317 10.82 23.73 0.93
C GLY A 317 10.81 23.03 -0.43
N ILE A 318 11.47 23.59 -1.48
CA ILE A 318 11.54 22.99 -2.83
C ILE A 318 12.54 21.82 -2.80
N ALA A 319 13.77 22.07 -2.34
CA ALA A 319 14.81 21.05 -2.30
C ALA A 319 14.43 19.85 -1.41
N LEU A 320 13.64 20.07 -0.36
CA LEU A 320 13.14 19.00 0.51
C LEU A 320 12.24 17.97 -0.22
N GLN A 321 11.60 18.37 -1.33
CA GLN A 321 10.75 17.45 -2.09
C GLN A 321 11.55 16.41 -2.87
N ASP A 322 12.76 16.76 -3.28
CA ASP A 322 13.63 15.92 -4.09
C ASP A 322 14.60 15.08 -3.25
N LEU A 323 14.59 15.26 -1.92
CA LEU A 323 15.38 14.45 -1.01
C LEU A 323 14.63 13.21 -0.53
N PRO A 324 15.31 12.06 -0.39
CA PRO A 324 14.75 10.84 0.22
C PRO A 324 14.63 10.99 1.73
N LEU A 325 13.59 11.68 2.18
CA LEU A 325 13.33 11.93 3.60
C LEU A 325 12.72 10.72 4.28
N THR A 326 13.10 10.45 5.54
CA THR A 326 12.36 9.48 6.36
C THR A 326 10.90 9.91 6.53
N GLY A 327 9.99 8.95 6.67
CA GLY A 327 8.55 9.25 6.80
C GLY A 327 8.24 10.15 8.00
N VAL A 328 8.98 10.01 9.11
CA VAL A 328 8.82 10.86 10.30
C VAL A 328 9.29 12.28 10.00
N THR A 329 10.48 12.45 9.43
CA THR A 329 11.02 13.77 9.05
C THR A 329 10.07 14.50 8.11
N ARG A 330 9.59 13.84 7.06
CA ARG A 330 8.60 14.42 6.13
C ARG A 330 7.34 14.87 6.86
N LYS A 331 6.80 14.04 7.76
CA LYS A 331 5.61 14.35 8.56
C LYS A 331 5.83 15.60 9.44
N ILE A 332 6.99 15.71 10.08
CA ILE A 332 7.36 16.87 10.92
C ILE A 332 7.45 18.13 10.06
N LEU A 333 8.20 18.10 8.95
CA LEU A 333 8.41 19.26 8.08
C LEU A 333 7.11 19.76 7.44
N MET A 334 6.20 18.86 7.07
CA MET A 334 4.86 19.23 6.59
C MET A 334 4.00 19.88 7.68
N HIS A 335 4.06 19.34 8.92
CA HIS A 335 3.32 19.92 10.05
C HIS A 335 3.81 21.34 10.39
N LEU A 336 5.12 21.54 10.38
CA LEU A 336 5.74 22.84 10.62
C LEU A 336 5.71 23.79 9.42
N GLN A 337 5.01 23.43 8.34
CA GLN A 337 4.88 24.21 7.10
C GLN A 337 6.22 24.54 6.41
N MET A 338 7.27 23.79 6.70
CA MET A 338 8.59 23.94 6.09
C MET A 338 8.70 23.22 4.75
N MET A 339 7.72 22.39 4.43
CA MET A 339 7.59 21.65 3.19
C MET A 339 6.14 21.74 2.68
N PRO A 340 5.89 22.00 1.40
CA PRO A 340 4.54 22.05 0.87
C PRO A 340 3.84 20.70 1.05
N ARG A 341 2.56 20.75 1.42
CA ARG A 341 1.72 19.56 1.40
C ARG A 341 1.54 19.09 -0.05
N PRO A 342 1.44 17.79 -0.29
CA PRO A 342 1.05 17.30 -1.61
C PRO A 342 -0.26 17.97 -2.05
N LEU A 343 -0.32 18.44 -3.29
CA LEU A 343 -1.41 19.29 -3.82
C LEU A 343 -2.82 18.66 -3.80
N ASP A 344 -2.97 17.40 -3.43
CA ASP A 344 -4.27 16.74 -3.39
C ASP A 344 -4.55 16.15 -2.01
N GLY A 345 -5.67 16.57 -1.44
CA GLY A 345 -6.33 16.28 -0.17
C GLY A 345 -6.34 14.85 0.39
N THR A 346 -5.25 14.15 0.35
CA THR A 346 -5.09 12.95 1.16
C THR A 346 -4.48 13.34 2.50
N ALA A 347 -5.36 13.63 3.47
CA ALA A 347 -5.00 13.61 4.88
C ALA A 347 -4.24 12.30 5.16
N ASP A 348 -3.11 12.39 5.86
CA ASP A 348 -2.37 11.23 6.38
C ASP A 348 -3.36 10.33 7.13
N PRO A 349 -3.59 9.08 6.71
CA PRO A 349 -4.54 8.20 7.38
C PRO A 349 -4.19 7.93 8.86
N SER A 350 -2.99 8.27 9.31
CA SER A 350 -2.60 8.19 10.72
C SER A 350 -3.15 9.33 11.59
N ASN A 351 -3.78 10.35 10.99
CA ASN A 351 -4.36 11.51 11.70
C ASN A 351 -5.89 11.41 11.90
N SER A 352 -6.50 10.25 11.66
CA SER A 352 -7.95 10.05 11.81
C SER A 352 -8.47 10.06 13.26
N HIS A 353 -7.64 10.41 14.24
CA HIS A 353 -8.06 10.52 15.65
C HIS A 353 -8.43 11.94 16.10
N LEU A 354 -8.47 12.91 15.19
CA LEU A 354 -9.01 14.25 15.47
C LEU A 354 -10.08 14.59 14.43
N LEU A 355 -11.18 13.84 14.45
CA LEU A 355 -12.45 14.34 13.91
C LEU A 355 -13.03 15.30 14.97
N PRO A 356 -13.43 16.53 14.60
CA PRO A 356 -14.28 17.33 15.47
C PRO A 356 -15.56 16.56 15.74
N ALA A 357 -16.09 16.67 16.97
CA ALA A 357 -17.35 16.06 17.36
C ALA A 357 -18.43 16.37 16.32
N PRO A 358 -19.30 15.41 15.99
CA PRO A 358 -20.37 15.65 15.03
C PRO A 358 -21.25 16.80 15.56
N VAL A 359 -21.34 17.86 14.77
CA VAL A 359 -22.36 18.90 14.98
C VAL A 359 -23.71 18.20 14.84
N ALA A 360 -24.48 18.21 15.90
CA ALA A 360 -25.82 17.66 15.93
C ALA A 360 -26.69 18.45 14.93
N HIS A 361 -26.86 17.92 13.74
CA HIS A 361 -27.91 18.36 12.83
C HIS A 361 -29.23 17.78 13.35
N GLY A 362 -30.15 18.67 13.70
CA GLY A 362 -31.54 18.33 14.03
C GLY A 362 -32.19 17.53 12.88
N PRO A 363 -33.29 16.83 13.17
CA PRO A 363 -33.90 15.90 12.21
C PRO A 363 -34.35 16.62 10.94
N GLN A 364 -33.81 16.25 9.79
CA GLN A 364 -34.31 16.67 8.49
C GLN A 364 -35.63 15.92 8.19
N PRO A 365 -36.66 16.57 7.63
CA PRO A 365 -37.92 15.91 7.31
C PRO A 365 -37.74 14.93 6.14
N SER A 366 -38.32 13.74 6.31
CA SER A 366 -38.35 12.65 5.35
C SER A 366 -39.05 13.06 4.04
N PRO A 367 -38.52 12.75 2.85
CA PRO A 367 -39.15 13.04 1.57
C PRO A 367 -40.26 12.05 1.16
N TYR A 368 -40.70 11.16 2.06
CA TYR A 368 -41.80 10.22 1.79
C TYR A 368 -42.97 10.46 2.73
N GLY A 369 -43.83 11.42 2.38
CA GLY A 369 -45.03 11.72 3.15
C GLY A 369 -46.07 12.54 2.39
N GLN A 370 -46.47 12.15 1.20
CA GLN A 370 -47.75 12.61 0.64
C GLN A 370 -48.55 11.38 0.15
N ARG A 371 -49.35 10.83 1.05
CA ARG A 371 -50.50 10.03 0.68
C ARG A 371 -51.64 11.00 0.33
N ARG A 372 -52.10 10.97 -0.89
CA ARG A 372 -53.32 11.64 -1.35
C ARG A 372 -54.52 11.00 -0.66
N ASN A 373 -55.25 11.83 0.08
CA ASN A 373 -56.65 11.59 0.45
C ASN A 373 -57.47 11.48 -0.84
N VAL A 374 -58.11 10.38 -1.07
CA VAL A 374 -59.22 10.28 -2.00
C VAL A 374 -60.47 10.23 -1.16
N ALA A 375 -61.30 11.24 -1.38
CA ALA A 375 -62.58 11.46 -0.74
C ALA A 375 -63.56 10.34 -1.11
N ASN A 376 -64.32 9.89 -0.11
CA ASN A 376 -65.61 9.20 -0.26
C ASN A 376 -66.57 10.10 -1.00
N VAL A 377 -67.22 9.56 -2.02
CA VAL A 377 -68.51 10.06 -2.53
C VAL A 377 -69.49 8.91 -2.43
N ASP A 378 -70.46 9.11 -1.55
CA ASP A 378 -71.73 8.40 -1.47
C ASP A 378 -72.57 8.65 -2.71
N ALA A 379 -73.21 7.61 -3.18
CA ALA A 379 -74.50 7.60 -3.85
C ALA A 379 -74.81 6.09 -4.14
N GLY A 380 -75.79 5.43 -3.67
CA GLY A 380 -77.23 5.76 -3.58
C GLY A 380 -77.93 5.15 -4.76
N GLU A 381 -78.63 4.05 -4.51
CA GLU A 381 -79.89 3.57 -5.18
C GLU A 381 -79.87 3.35 -6.74
N GLU A 382 -79.98 2.17 -7.20
CA GLU A 382 -81.09 1.28 -7.55
C GLU A 382 -80.57 -0.12 -7.93
#